data_6e671465bdc26993f780198eb916ed5c
#
_entry.id   6e671465bdc26993f780198eb916ed5c
#
_cell.length_a   1.000
_cell.length_b   1.000
_cell.length_c   1.000
_cell.angle_alpha   90.00
_cell.angle_beta   90.00
_cell.angle_gamma   90.00
#
_symmetry.space_group_name_H-M   'P 1'
#
loop_
_entity.id
_entity.type
_entity.pdbx_description
1 polymer ?
#
loop_
_entity_poly.entity_id
_entity_poly.type
_entity_poly.pdbx_seq_one_letter_code
_entity_poly.pdbx_strand_id
1 'polypeptide(L)'
;MFADDCNFLENNSTSNEMADMNSVSKWLEENKLTLNKTKTVRVQFNRVQYNSDGDPIYAKYLGIHIDPSLSFQIHIDKIIKRTARTTFVIYQLRFVFRREYLFLIYKVYLQPIFQYGVLIYGTADKINC
;
A
#
# COMPACT_ATOMS: atom_id res chain seq x y z
N MET A 1 -6.35 4.00 -15.04
CA MET A 1 -5.35 5.06 -14.82
C MET A 1 -5.82 5.83 -13.60
N PHE A 2 -5.10 5.79 -12.51
CA PHE A 2 -5.41 6.60 -11.32
C PHE A 2 -4.85 7.99 -11.57
N ALA A 3 -5.65 8.83 -12.20
CA ALA A 3 -5.22 10.13 -12.72
C ALA A 3 -4.81 11.14 -11.65
N ASP A 4 -5.14 10.85 -10.38
CA ASP A 4 -5.02 11.80 -9.28
C ASP A 4 -3.83 11.49 -8.34
N ASP A 5 -3.17 10.33 -8.49
CA ASP A 5 -2.06 9.92 -7.64
C ASP A 5 -0.71 10.17 -8.34
N CYS A 6 0.02 11.18 -7.88
CA CYS A 6 1.38 11.47 -8.34
C CYS A 6 2.40 10.96 -7.31
N ASN A 7 3.47 10.31 -7.79
CA ASN A 7 4.55 9.84 -6.94
C ASN A 7 5.88 10.40 -7.43
N PHE A 8 6.66 10.87 -6.49
CA PHE A 8 8.00 11.39 -6.74
C PHE A 8 8.99 10.54 -5.97
N LEU A 9 9.98 10.01 -6.68
CA LEU A 9 11.09 9.25 -6.10
C LEU A 9 12.35 10.11 -6.19
N GLU A 10 12.98 10.31 -5.06
CA GLU A 10 14.18 11.10 -4.94
C GLU A 10 15.33 10.25 -4.39
N ASN A 11 16.52 10.44 -4.94
CA ASN A 11 17.73 9.80 -4.41
C ASN A 11 18.48 10.80 -3.52
N ASN A 12 18.55 10.51 -2.22
CA ASN A 12 19.08 11.40 -1.17
C ASN A 12 20.58 11.70 -1.25
N SER A 13 21.26 11.40 -2.37
CA SER A 13 22.70 11.57 -2.41
C SER A 13 23.21 13.00 -2.56
N THR A 14 22.35 13.98 -2.94
CA THR A 14 22.86 15.33 -3.29
C THR A 14 21.90 16.52 -3.13
N SER A 15 20.67 16.38 -2.67
CA SER A 15 19.67 17.45 -2.79
C SER A 15 19.23 18.06 -1.46
N ASN A 16 19.07 19.39 -1.47
CA ASN A 16 18.37 20.11 -0.39
C ASN A 16 16.88 19.78 -0.45
N GLU A 17 16.38 19.08 0.53
CA GLU A 17 14.96 18.64 0.66
C GLU A 17 13.91 19.74 0.38
N MET A 18 14.23 20.99 0.70
CA MET A 18 13.35 22.13 0.43
C MET A 18 13.34 22.55 -1.05
N ALA A 19 14.44 22.37 -1.79
CA ALA A 19 14.52 22.74 -3.19
C ALA A 19 13.63 21.82 -4.06
N ASP A 20 13.55 20.54 -3.69
CA ASP A 20 12.80 19.55 -4.46
C ASP A 20 11.29 19.71 -4.28
N MET A 21 10.81 19.99 -3.07
CA MET A 21 9.38 20.29 -2.83
C MET A 21 8.95 21.59 -3.54
N ASN A 22 9.82 22.58 -3.62
CA ASN A 22 9.54 23.81 -4.35
C ASN A 22 9.47 23.55 -5.87
N SER A 23 10.36 22.72 -6.38
CA SER A 23 10.36 22.32 -7.81
C SER A 23 9.10 21.54 -8.17
N VAL A 24 8.67 20.61 -7.31
CA VAL A 24 7.42 19.87 -7.46
C VAL A 24 6.21 20.81 -7.43
N SER A 25 6.17 21.72 -6.46
CA SER A 25 5.07 22.69 -6.34
C SER A 25 4.97 23.58 -7.59
N LYS A 26 6.11 24.08 -8.09
CA LYS A 26 6.16 24.87 -9.29
C LYS A 26 5.68 24.10 -10.53
N TRP A 27 6.13 22.86 -10.67
CA TRP A 27 5.67 21.99 -11.77
C TRP A 27 4.16 21.77 -11.74
N LEU A 28 3.61 21.53 -10.54
CA LEU A 28 2.16 21.36 -10.36
C LEU A 28 1.39 22.63 -10.74
N GLU A 29 1.87 23.80 -10.32
CA GLU A 29 1.27 25.11 -10.68
C GLU A 29 1.29 25.35 -12.19
N GLU A 30 2.40 25.07 -12.85
CA GLU A 30 2.55 25.19 -14.32
C GLU A 30 1.55 24.27 -15.06
N ASN A 31 1.23 23.10 -14.50
CA ASN A 31 0.27 22.15 -15.04
C ASN A 31 -1.16 22.35 -14.51
N LYS A 32 -1.44 23.46 -13.81
CA LYS A 32 -2.77 23.77 -13.21
C LYS A 32 -3.27 22.69 -12.25
N LEU A 33 -2.37 22.04 -11.55
CA LEU A 33 -2.65 21.03 -10.54
C LEU A 33 -2.46 21.63 -9.14
N THR A 34 -3.30 21.24 -8.19
CA THR A 34 -3.21 21.71 -6.81
C THR A 34 -2.76 20.58 -5.90
N LEU A 35 -1.65 20.79 -5.16
CA LEU A 35 -1.15 19.83 -4.20
C LEU A 35 -2.06 19.75 -2.97
N ASN A 36 -2.60 18.58 -2.69
CA ASN A 36 -3.33 18.34 -1.44
C ASN A 36 -2.34 17.93 -0.33
N LYS A 37 -1.91 18.91 0.46
CA LYS A 37 -0.94 18.71 1.55
C LYS A 37 -1.40 17.71 2.62
N THR A 38 -2.72 17.58 2.85
CA THR A 38 -3.25 16.66 3.86
C THR A 38 -3.22 15.20 3.42
N LYS A 39 -3.17 14.94 2.12
CA LYS A 39 -3.06 13.60 1.54
C LYS A 39 -1.64 13.24 1.11
N THR A 40 -0.74 14.22 1.08
CA THR A 40 0.66 13.99 0.70
C THR A 40 1.40 13.35 1.86
N VAL A 41 1.96 12.17 1.62
CA VAL A 41 2.76 11.42 2.59
C VAL A 41 4.18 11.32 2.07
N ARG A 42 5.15 11.69 2.91
CA ARG A 42 6.57 11.51 2.63
C ARG A 42 7.08 10.29 3.39
N VAL A 43 7.74 9.39 2.68
CA VAL A 43 8.37 8.20 3.27
C VAL A 43 9.86 8.22 2.93
N GLN A 44 10.71 8.21 3.95
CA GLN A 44 12.15 8.02 3.79
C GLN A 44 12.48 6.55 3.98
N PHE A 45 13.00 5.91 2.94
CA PHE A 45 13.43 4.52 3.03
C PHE A 45 14.69 4.39 3.92
N ASN A 46 14.87 3.23 4.52
CA ASN A 46 15.94 2.89 5.47
C ASN A 46 15.89 3.65 6.81
N ARG A 47 14.85 4.44 7.08
CA ARG A 47 14.66 5.12 8.35
C ARG A 47 13.22 4.98 8.82
N VAL A 48 13.01 4.29 9.93
CA VAL A 48 11.68 4.21 10.54
C VAL A 48 11.32 5.58 11.08
N GLN A 49 10.21 6.12 10.63
CA GLN A 49 9.65 7.38 11.09
C GLN A 49 8.31 7.09 11.77
N TYR A 50 8.06 7.83 12.84
CA TYR A 50 6.81 7.74 13.58
C TYR A 50 6.05 9.07 13.46
N ASN A 51 4.72 8.99 13.40
CA ASN A 51 3.87 10.18 13.48
C ASN A 51 3.79 10.69 14.94
N SER A 52 3.05 11.80 15.14
CA SER A 52 2.84 12.37 16.48
C SER A 52 2.19 11.40 17.47
N ASP A 53 1.45 10.41 16.99
CA ASP A 53 0.72 9.43 17.79
C ASP A 53 1.56 8.17 18.09
N GLY A 54 2.81 8.13 17.61
CA GLY A 54 3.73 7.01 17.80
C GLY A 54 3.55 5.85 16.83
N ASP A 55 2.70 5.99 15.82
CA ASP A 55 2.51 4.99 14.79
C ASP A 55 3.56 5.13 13.67
N PRO A 56 4.05 4.03 13.10
CA PRO A 56 4.99 4.09 11.99
C PRO A 56 4.36 4.74 10.75
N ILE A 57 5.09 5.66 10.13
CA ILE A 57 4.65 6.29 8.89
C ILE A 57 4.74 5.28 7.76
N TYR A 58 3.68 5.14 7.01
CA TYR A 58 3.61 4.34 5.80
C TYR A 58 2.83 5.06 4.71
N ALA A 59 3.19 4.83 3.47
CA ALA A 59 2.43 5.33 2.33
C ALA A 59 1.48 4.25 1.80
N LYS A 60 0.30 4.66 1.37
CA LYS A 60 -0.60 3.80 0.62
C LYS A 60 -0.48 4.16 -0.86
N TYR A 61 0.10 3.26 -1.64
CA TYR A 61 0.25 3.43 -3.07
C TYR A 61 -0.46 2.32 -3.83
N LEU A 62 -1.41 2.68 -4.69
CA LEU A 62 -2.22 1.72 -5.47
C LEU A 62 -2.80 0.58 -4.62
N GLY A 63 -3.20 0.88 -3.38
CA GLY A 63 -3.78 -0.12 -2.46
C GLY A 63 -2.76 -0.93 -1.67
N ILE A 64 -1.46 -0.82 -1.96
CA ILE A 64 -0.37 -1.45 -1.20
C ILE A 64 0.14 -0.46 -0.15
N HIS A 65 0.38 -0.96 1.07
CA HIS A 65 0.96 -0.17 2.14
C HIS A 65 2.46 -0.42 2.14
N ILE A 66 3.22 0.65 1.90
CA ILE A 66 4.68 0.63 1.79
C ILE A 66 5.23 1.29 3.05
N ASP A 67 5.97 0.54 3.84
CA ASP A 67 6.69 1.02 5.01
C ASP A 67 8.15 1.36 4.67
N PRO A 68 8.84 2.20 5.47
CA PRO A 68 10.21 2.62 5.18
C PRO A 68 11.22 1.50 5.10
N SER A 69 10.97 0.37 5.79
CA SER A 69 11.82 -0.82 5.78
C SER A 69 11.53 -1.78 4.63
N LEU A 70 10.47 -1.51 3.84
CA LEU A 70 9.97 -2.42 2.78
C LEU A 70 9.65 -3.84 3.30
N SER A 71 9.29 -3.95 4.58
CA SER A 71 8.90 -5.23 5.19
C SER A 71 7.49 -5.66 4.80
N PHE A 72 6.64 -4.72 4.38
CA PHE A 72 5.23 -4.93 4.03
C PHE A 72 4.37 -5.54 5.14
N GLN A 73 4.85 -5.59 6.39
CA GLN A 73 4.13 -6.18 7.52
C GLN A 73 2.73 -5.56 7.69
N ILE A 74 2.65 -4.23 7.65
CA ILE A 74 1.38 -3.50 7.77
C ILE A 74 0.40 -3.91 6.65
N HIS A 75 0.91 -4.13 5.45
CA HIS A 75 0.11 -4.57 4.31
C HIS A 75 -0.39 -6.00 4.51
N ILE A 76 0.50 -6.90 4.90
CA ILE A 76 0.19 -8.32 5.15
C ILE A 76 -0.85 -8.44 6.26
N ASP A 77 -0.70 -7.72 7.37
CA ASP A 77 -1.67 -7.71 8.48
C ASP A 77 -3.07 -7.26 8.03
N LYS A 78 -3.14 -6.25 7.16
CA LYS A 78 -4.41 -5.79 6.59
C LYS A 78 -5.03 -6.84 5.67
N ILE A 79 -4.24 -7.53 4.86
CA ILE A 79 -4.70 -8.66 4.04
C ILE A 79 -5.25 -9.76 4.92
N ILE A 80 -4.51 -10.19 5.95
CA ILE A 80 -4.93 -11.24 6.88
C ILE A 80 -6.26 -10.87 7.54
N LYS A 81 -6.38 -9.66 8.07
CA LYS A 81 -7.64 -9.20 8.70
C LYS A 81 -8.81 -9.15 7.71
N ARG A 82 -8.56 -8.75 6.47
CA ARG A 82 -9.59 -8.72 5.44
C ARG A 82 -10.03 -10.12 5.02
N THR A 83 -9.07 -11.02 4.79
CA THR A 83 -9.34 -12.39 4.34
C THR A 83 -9.97 -13.26 5.44
N ALA A 84 -9.60 -13.06 6.70
CA ALA A 84 -10.20 -13.77 7.82
C ALA A 84 -11.72 -13.61 7.88
N ARG A 85 -12.23 -12.40 7.67
CA ARG A 85 -13.69 -12.14 7.63
C ARG A 85 -14.37 -12.90 6.49
N THR A 86 -13.79 -12.85 5.29
CA THR A 86 -14.35 -13.55 4.12
C THR A 86 -14.28 -15.07 4.29
N THR A 87 -13.18 -15.58 4.85
CA THR A 87 -13.04 -17.02 5.16
C THR A 87 -14.09 -17.49 6.15
N PHE A 88 -14.34 -16.69 7.20
CA PHE A 88 -15.39 -17.00 8.16
C PHE A 88 -16.77 -17.07 7.51
N VAL A 89 -17.11 -16.13 6.62
CA VAL A 89 -18.37 -16.17 5.88
C VAL A 89 -18.47 -17.43 5.01
N ILE A 90 -17.42 -17.78 4.25
CA ILE A 90 -17.38 -19.00 3.44
C ILE A 90 -17.57 -20.25 4.33
N TYR A 91 -16.95 -20.27 5.50
CA TYR A 91 -17.10 -21.36 6.45
C TYR A 91 -18.55 -21.53 6.92
N GLN A 92 -19.26 -20.44 7.18
CA GLN A 92 -20.69 -20.48 7.56
C GLN A 92 -21.58 -20.95 6.39
N LEU A 93 -21.27 -20.51 5.19
CA LEU A 93 -22.04 -20.85 3.99
C LEU A 93 -21.90 -22.32 3.58
N ARG A 94 -20.92 -23.07 4.10
CA ARG A 94 -20.69 -24.48 3.76
C ARG A 94 -21.88 -25.39 4.08
N PHE A 95 -22.71 -25.00 5.02
CA PHE A 95 -23.90 -25.78 5.39
C PHE A 95 -25.10 -25.56 4.48
N VAL A 96 -25.08 -24.49 3.68
CA VAL A 96 -26.18 -24.05 2.83
C VAL A 96 -25.87 -24.27 1.35
N PHE A 97 -24.61 -24.06 0.95
CA PHE A 97 -24.20 -24.10 -0.43
C PHE A 97 -23.41 -25.35 -0.78
N ARG A 98 -23.59 -25.83 -2.02
CA ARG A 98 -22.75 -26.89 -2.59
C ARG A 98 -21.31 -26.40 -2.74
N ARG A 99 -20.37 -27.34 -2.70
CA ARG A 99 -18.92 -27.09 -2.79
C ARG A 99 -18.52 -26.23 -4.01
N GLU A 100 -19.20 -26.40 -5.13
CA GLU A 100 -18.93 -25.67 -6.38
C GLU A 100 -19.14 -24.16 -6.22
N TYR A 101 -20.23 -23.75 -5.53
CA TYR A 101 -20.51 -22.34 -5.25
C TYR A 101 -19.52 -21.75 -4.25
N LEU A 102 -19.10 -22.50 -3.25
CA LEU A 102 -18.08 -22.06 -2.30
C LEU A 102 -16.73 -21.83 -2.99
N PHE A 103 -16.38 -22.71 -3.95
CA PHE A 103 -15.19 -22.57 -4.76
C PHE A 103 -15.26 -21.33 -5.67
N LEU A 104 -16.42 -21.05 -6.24
CA LEU A 104 -16.63 -19.84 -7.03
C LEU A 104 -16.46 -18.58 -6.16
N ILE A 105 -17.03 -18.55 -4.95
CA ILE A 105 -16.88 -17.46 -4.00
C ILE A 105 -15.39 -17.27 -3.64
N TYR A 106 -14.65 -18.34 -3.36
CA TYR A 106 -13.21 -18.29 -3.12
C TYR A 106 -12.47 -17.65 -4.28
N LYS A 107 -12.73 -18.10 -5.53
CA LYS A 107 -12.06 -17.55 -6.73
C LYS A 107 -12.35 -16.07 -6.94
N VAL A 108 -13.57 -15.63 -6.69
CA VAL A 108 -13.98 -14.25 -6.96
C VAL A 108 -13.54 -13.30 -5.86
N TYR A 109 -13.57 -13.71 -4.59
CA TYR A 109 -13.33 -12.81 -3.47
C TYR A 109 -11.96 -12.97 -2.82
N LEU A 110 -11.48 -14.19 -2.59
CA LEU A 110 -10.22 -14.41 -1.89
C LEU A 110 -9.02 -14.42 -2.82
N GLN A 111 -9.12 -15.13 -3.92
CA GLN A 111 -8.00 -15.27 -4.86
C GLN A 111 -7.47 -13.91 -5.37
N PRO A 112 -8.30 -12.93 -5.78
CA PRO A 112 -7.80 -11.63 -6.23
C PRO A 112 -7.08 -10.83 -5.13
N ILE A 113 -7.50 -10.99 -3.86
CA ILE A 113 -6.86 -10.31 -2.74
C ILE A 113 -5.42 -10.79 -2.57
N PHE A 114 -5.19 -12.10 -2.66
CA PHE A 114 -3.84 -12.67 -2.55
C PHE A 114 -2.99 -12.40 -3.79
N GLN A 115 -3.59 -12.44 -4.99
CA GLN A 115 -2.86 -12.22 -6.25
C GLN A 115 -2.46 -10.76 -6.43
N TYR A 116 -3.23 -9.83 -5.85
CA TYR A 116 -2.94 -8.41 -5.99
C TYR A 116 -1.66 -8.03 -5.25
N GLY A 117 -0.67 -7.60 -6.03
CA GLY A 117 0.61 -7.14 -5.48
C GLY A 117 1.53 -8.23 -4.92
N VAL A 118 1.20 -9.52 -5.05
CA VAL A 118 2.04 -10.62 -4.54
C VAL A 118 3.48 -10.58 -5.07
N LEU A 119 3.69 -10.05 -6.27
CA LEU A 119 5.04 -9.88 -6.84
C LEU A 119 5.86 -8.82 -6.08
N ILE A 120 5.19 -7.90 -5.39
CA ILE A 120 5.84 -6.83 -4.63
C ILE A 120 6.16 -7.31 -3.22
N TYR A 121 5.15 -7.76 -2.46
CA TYR A 121 5.34 -8.15 -1.05
C TYR A 121 5.78 -9.60 -0.87
N GLY A 122 5.60 -10.46 -1.86
CA GLY A 122 6.02 -11.87 -1.80
C GLY A 122 7.53 -12.10 -1.85
N THR A 123 8.31 -11.05 -2.14
CA THR A 123 9.78 -11.08 -2.12
C THR A 123 10.38 -10.36 -0.90
N ALA A 124 9.55 -9.83 -0.02
CA ALA A 124 9.98 -9.01 1.12
C ALA A 124 10.94 -9.75 2.07
N ASP A 125 10.69 -11.03 2.33
CA ASP A 125 11.55 -11.84 3.22
C ASP A 125 12.96 -12.08 2.65
N LYS A 126 13.16 -11.91 1.35
CA LYS A 126 14.48 -12.11 0.70
C LYS A 126 15.38 -10.88 0.80
N ILE A 127 14.84 -9.73 1.17
CA ILE A 127 15.59 -8.47 1.26
C ILE A 127 16.23 -8.33 2.64
N ASN A 128 15.74 -9.06 3.65
CA ASN A 128 16.21 -9.00 5.04
C ASN A 128 17.17 -10.15 5.42
N CYS A 129 17.72 -10.89 4.46
CA CYS A 129 18.77 -11.90 4.68
C CYS A 129 20.15 -11.39 4.31
#